data_acd9996f95f86d7ccbc874e564ad4ad0
#
_entry.id   acd9996f95f86d7ccbc874e564ad4ad0
#
_cell.length_a   1.000
_cell.length_b   1.000
_cell.length_c   1.000
_cell.angle_alpha   90.00
_cell.angle_beta   90.00
_cell.angle_gamma   90.00
#
_symmetry.space_group_name_H-M   'P 1'
#
loop_
_entity.id
_entity.type
_entity.pdbx_description
1 polymer ?
#
loop_
_entity_poly.entity_id
_entity_poly.type
_entity_poly.pdbx_seq_one_letter_code
_entity_poly.pdbx_strand_id
1 'polypeptide(L)'
;MYSLARRLQRIPPYPFVVLAQKVQDLQARGVDVIRMDIGAPDMPPLKPVIEALKSFVQRPDVHRYPGYKGTAELKVAFADYYHRRFGVILDPERQVLPLLGSKEGLHHLTLAFVNPGDIVLVPDPCYPTYRTAALLAGGEVYALPLKEENEFLPDLEHIPRGILQKARLLWLNYPNNPTGAVATLAFFEKAVALARRWNLLLCHDAPYTDVTYDGYVAPSVLQIPGAAEVAVEFNSLSKSHNMAGWRVGVALGNEEAIAGLLRMKSNVDSGIFLPIQHAAAVALRQIERDWILKRNAIYARRRDLILETMDAIGVKTRRPQGALYVWAHVPAGFSGDEFADWVLTKAGVSFAPGSMYGSEGRDYVRISLGVPTDRVEEAMQRVRKLIIGGS
;
A
#
# COMPACT_ATOMS: atom_id res chain seq x y z
N MET A 1 -10.56 -12.81 -34.55
CA MET A 1 -10.76 -12.49 -33.11
C MET A 1 -9.38 -12.53 -32.45
N TYR A 2 -8.96 -11.50 -31.75
CA TYR A 2 -7.64 -11.44 -31.10
C TYR A 2 -7.70 -12.18 -29.76
N SER A 3 -6.72 -13.04 -29.49
CA SER A 3 -6.58 -13.72 -28.19
C SER A 3 -5.59 -12.97 -27.30
N LEU A 4 -5.89 -12.90 -25.99
CA LEU A 4 -4.95 -12.35 -25.01
C LEU A 4 -3.69 -13.21 -24.91
N ALA A 5 -2.55 -12.60 -24.58
CA ALA A 5 -1.33 -13.32 -24.28
C ALA A 5 -1.54 -14.28 -23.09
N ARG A 6 -0.88 -15.46 -23.11
CA ARG A 6 -1.04 -16.52 -22.07
C ARG A 6 -0.87 -15.98 -20.65
N ARG A 7 0.08 -15.05 -20.42
CA ARG A 7 0.30 -14.44 -19.12
C ARG A 7 -0.91 -13.62 -18.61
N LEU A 8 -1.67 -12.97 -19.51
CA LEU A 8 -2.87 -12.22 -19.13
C LEU A 8 -4.07 -13.13 -18.88
N GLN A 9 -4.14 -14.30 -19.54
CA GLN A 9 -5.20 -15.28 -19.28
C GLN A 9 -5.11 -15.88 -17.86
N ARG A 10 -3.92 -15.83 -17.23
CA ARG A 10 -3.70 -16.28 -15.84
C ARG A 10 -4.09 -15.25 -14.78
N ILE A 11 -4.43 -14.03 -15.20
CA ILE A 11 -4.74 -12.92 -14.28
C ILE A 11 -6.23 -12.62 -14.35
N PRO A 12 -6.97 -12.74 -13.25
CA PRO A 12 -8.37 -12.33 -13.21
C PRO A 12 -8.50 -10.82 -13.40
N PRO A 13 -9.69 -10.32 -13.77
CA PRO A 13 -9.97 -8.89 -13.74
C PRO A 13 -9.62 -8.29 -12.38
N TYR A 14 -9.11 -7.04 -12.39
CA TYR A 14 -8.70 -6.39 -11.14
C TYR A 14 -9.92 -6.25 -10.21
N PRO A 15 -9.90 -6.82 -8.99
CA PRO A 15 -11.10 -7.00 -8.17
C PRO A 15 -11.86 -5.71 -7.86
N PHE A 16 -11.12 -4.60 -7.68
CA PHE A 16 -11.73 -3.28 -7.42
C PHE A 16 -12.53 -2.72 -8.59
N VAL A 17 -12.25 -3.15 -9.82
CA VAL A 17 -13.06 -2.73 -11.00
C VAL A 17 -14.45 -3.37 -10.94
N VAL A 18 -14.54 -4.63 -10.53
CA VAL A 18 -15.82 -5.34 -10.39
C VAL A 18 -16.67 -4.68 -9.30
N LEU A 19 -16.08 -4.38 -8.14
CA LEU A 19 -16.79 -3.69 -7.05
C LEU A 19 -17.23 -2.27 -7.48
N ALA A 20 -16.36 -1.53 -8.20
CA ALA A 20 -16.69 -0.20 -8.69
C ALA A 20 -17.88 -0.22 -9.64
N GLN A 21 -18.01 -1.24 -10.51
CA GLN A 21 -19.16 -1.40 -11.40
C GLN A 21 -20.45 -1.62 -10.61
N LYS A 22 -20.45 -2.52 -9.61
CA LYS A 22 -21.63 -2.73 -8.74
C LYS A 22 -22.07 -1.43 -8.07
N VAL A 23 -21.12 -0.64 -7.57
CA VAL A 23 -21.42 0.66 -6.95
C VAL A 23 -22.03 1.63 -7.95
N GLN A 24 -21.46 1.75 -9.16
CA GLN A 24 -22.00 2.61 -10.21
C GLN A 24 -23.43 2.21 -10.60
N ASP A 25 -23.73 0.93 -10.68
CA ASP A 25 -25.07 0.42 -11.01
C ASP A 25 -26.10 0.80 -9.93
N LEU A 26 -25.72 0.77 -8.64
CA LEU A 26 -26.57 1.22 -7.54
C LEU A 26 -26.78 2.75 -7.56
N GLN A 27 -25.71 3.51 -7.79
CA GLN A 27 -25.78 4.97 -7.90
C GLN A 27 -26.65 5.41 -9.08
N ALA A 28 -26.60 4.70 -10.21
CA ALA A 28 -27.45 4.94 -11.36
C ALA A 28 -28.95 4.72 -11.05
N ARG A 29 -29.26 3.91 -10.04
CA ARG A 29 -30.64 3.69 -9.51
C ARG A 29 -31.04 4.67 -8.41
N GLY A 30 -30.21 5.70 -8.14
CA GLY A 30 -30.47 6.74 -7.14
C GLY A 30 -30.04 6.37 -5.70
N VAL A 31 -29.30 5.28 -5.49
CA VAL A 31 -28.80 4.92 -4.16
C VAL A 31 -27.59 5.79 -3.84
N ASP A 32 -27.63 6.50 -2.70
CA ASP A 32 -26.46 7.21 -2.14
C ASP A 32 -25.51 6.19 -1.51
N VAL A 33 -24.44 5.81 -2.25
CA VAL A 33 -23.46 4.84 -1.78
C VAL A 33 -22.27 5.54 -1.13
N ILE A 34 -21.98 5.19 0.13
CA ILE A 34 -20.79 5.64 0.86
C ILE A 34 -19.63 4.67 0.61
N ARG A 35 -18.58 5.15 -0.07
CA ARG A 35 -17.45 4.33 -0.54
C ARG A 35 -16.38 4.15 0.55
N MET A 36 -16.53 3.14 1.42
CA MET A 36 -15.51 2.76 2.41
C MET A 36 -14.60 1.61 1.95
N ASP A 37 -14.64 1.27 0.68
CA ASP A 37 -13.74 0.29 0.02
C ASP A 37 -12.47 0.94 -0.55
N ILE A 38 -12.46 2.27 -0.81
CA ILE A 38 -11.36 2.97 -1.45
C ILE A 38 -10.27 3.33 -0.44
N GLY A 39 -9.07 2.79 -0.63
CA GLY A 39 -7.92 3.05 0.24
C GLY A 39 -7.13 4.30 -0.15
N ALA A 40 -7.75 5.46 -0.16
CA ALA A 40 -7.09 6.73 -0.47
C ALA A 40 -7.38 7.78 0.60
N PRO A 41 -6.43 8.69 0.91
CA PRO A 41 -6.71 9.88 1.70
C PRO A 41 -7.78 10.75 1.03
N ASP A 42 -8.68 11.30 1.84
CA ASP A 42 -9.72 12.25 1.43
C ASP A 42 -9.30 13.71 1.61
N MET A 43 -8.35 13.96 2.50
CA MET A 43 -7.86 15.31 2.79
C MET A 43 -6.84 15.78 1.74
N PRO A 44 -6.77 17.09 1.43
CA PRO A 44 -5.78 17.64 0.50
C PRO A 44 -4.35 17.58 1.08
N PRO A 45 -3.33 17.74 0.23
CA PRO A 45 -1.96 17.98 0.68
C PRO A 45 -1.83 19.38 1.33
N LEU A 46 -0.69 19.64 1.98
CA LEU A 46 -0.36 20.95 2.54
C LEU A 46 -0.48 22.06 1.51
N LYS A 47 -1.05 23.21 1.91
CA LYS A 47 -1.21 24.38 1.03
C LYS A 47 0.08 24.82 0.33
N PRO A 48 1.26 24.90 1.01
CA PRO A 48 2.52 25.25 0.34
C PRO A 48 2.90 24.32 -0.81
N VAL A 49 2.52 23.03 -0.73
CA VAL A 49 2.78 22.05 -1.81
C VAL A 49 1.95 22.36 -3.05
N ILE A 50 0.70 22.77 -2.86
CA ILE A 50 -0.19 23.19 -3.96
C ILE A 50 0.33 24.47 -4.60
N GLU A 51 0.76 25.46 -3.80
CA GLU A 51 1.31 26.71 -4.31
C GLU A 51 2.65 26.50 -5.04
N ALA A 52 3.50 25.57 -4.57
CA ALA A 52 4.73 25.20 -5.27
C ALA A 52 4.43 24.62 -6.66
N LEU A 53 3.41 23.76 -6.79
CA LEU A 53 2.99 23.25 -8.11
C LEU A 53 2.52 24.38 -9.02
N LYS A 54 1.63 25.27 -8.51
CA LYS A 54 1.08 26.39 -9.29
C LYS A 54 2.14 27.34 -9.80
N SER A 55 3.12 27.70 -8.96
CA SER A 55 4.19 28.61 -9.34
C SER A 55 5.14 27.97 -10.35
N PHE A 56 5.49 26.72 -10.15
CA PHE A 56 6.48 26.04 -10.98
C PHE A 56 5.94 25.68 -12.37
N VAL A 57 4.64 25.32 -12.48
CA VAL A 57 4.03 24.97 -13.76
C VAL A 57 3.96 26.13 -14.75
N GLN A 58 4.03 27.37 -14.28
CA GLN A 58 4.04 28.58 -15.12
C GLN A 58 5.38 28.83 -15.84
N ARG A 59 6.42 28.13 -15.46
CA ARG A 59 7.76 28.29 -16.08
C ARG A 59 7.78 27.61 -17.46
N PRO A 60 8.35 28.26 -18.50
CA PRO A 60 8.36 27.73 -19.86
C PRO A 60 9.28 26.52 -20.04
N ASP A 61 10.29 26.35 -19.16
CA ASP A 61 11.32 25.33 -19.26
C ASP A 61 10.92 23.98 -18.61
N VAL A 62 9.74 23.86 -17.99
CA VAL A 62 9.33 22.67 -17.24
C VAL A 62 8.45 21.69 -18.00
N HIS A 63 8.07 22.02 -19.25
CA HIS A 63 7.15 21.22 -20.07
C HIS A 63 7.85 20.16 -20.94
N ARG A 64 9.16 20.08 -20.87
CA ARG A 64 10.00 19.08 -21.57
C ARG A 64 9.96 17.73 -20.86
N TYR A 65 10.43 16.68 -21.52
CA TYR A 65 10.64 15.38 -20.89
C TYR A 65 11.54 15.49 -19.66
N PRO A 66 11.14 14.96 -18.49
CA PRO A 66 11.86 15.18 -17.23
C PRO A 66 13.09 14.30 -17.05
N GLY A 67 13.26 13.29 -17.90
CA GLY A 67 14.25 12.23 -17.72
C GLY A 67 13.75 11.11 -16.81
N TYR A 68 14.42 9.96 -16.88
CA TYR A 68 13.93 8.70 -16.28
C TYR A 68 14.28 8.55 -14.79
N LYS A 69 15.38 9.23 -14.34
CA LYS A 69 15.94 9.08 -12.98
C LYS A 69 15.26 9.96 -11.93
N GLY A 70 14.36 10.85 -12.35
CA GLY A 70 13.89 11.94 -11.48
C GLY A 70 14.92 13.06 -11.33
N THR A 71 14.50 14.21 -10.80
CA THR A 71 15.37 15.35 -10.56
C THR A 71 16.31 15.12 -9.38
N ALA A 72 17.51 15.70 -9.40
CA ALA A 72 18.42 15.68 -8.26
C ALA A 72 17.76 16.27 -7.00
N GLU A 73 16.97 17.34 -7.18
CA GLU A 73 16.22 17.96 -6.08
C GLU A 73 15.30 16.95 -5.35
N LEU A 74 14.53 16.17 -6.10
CA LEU A 74 13.59 15.20 -5.51
C LEU A 74 14.32 14.03 -4.88
N LYS A 75 15.41 13.54 -5.49
CA LYS A 75 16.23 12.45 -4.93
C LYS A 75 16.88 12.85 -3.61
N VAL A 76 17.48 14.03 -3.55
CA VAL A 76 18.04 14.60 -2.31
C VAL A 76 16.96 14.77 -1.27
N ALA A 77 15.78 15.30 -1.63
CA ALA A 77 14.68 15.48 -0.68
C ALA A 77 14.21 14.15 -0.06
N PHE A 78 14.16 13.06 -0.82
CA PHE A 78 13.87 11.72 -0.28
C PHE A 78 14.98 11.20 0.63
N ALA A 79 16.25 11.35 0.24
CA ALA A 79 17.39 10.93 1.08
C ALA A 79 17.39 11.69 2.42
N ASP A 80 17.18 13.00 2.40
CA ASP A 80 17.07 13.84 3.59
C ASP A 80 15.87 13.46 4.46
N TYR A 81 14.73 13.13 3.85
CA TYR A 81 13.56 12.65 4.58
C TYR A 81 13.87 11.33 5.31
N TYR A 82 14.54 10.36 4.65
CA TYR A 82 14.95 9.10 5.28
C TYR A 82 15.96 9.32 6.39
N HIS A 83 16.90 10.24 6.21
CA HIS A 83 17.85 10.58 7.26
C HIS A 83 17.15 11.20 8.49
N ARG A 84 16.28 12.19 8.30
CA ARG A 84 15.55 12.83 9.41
C ARG A 84 14.58 11.90 10.11
N ARG A 85 13.89 11.04 9.34
CA ARG A 85 12.79 10.21 9.85
C ARG A 85 13.26 8.90 10.46
N PHE A 86 14.29 8.29 9.89
CA PHE A 86 14.75 6.95 10.23
C PHE A 86 16.24 6.88 10.60
N GLY A 87 17.00 7.95 10.48
CA GLY A 87 18.46 7.93 10.65
C GLY A 87 19.22 7.20 9.55
N VAL A 88 18.57 6.91 8.43
CA VAL A 88 19.14 6.15 7.30
C VAL A 88 19.84 7.10 6.33
N ILE A 89 21.11 6.83 6.05
CA ILE A 89 21.91 7.59 5.08
C ILE A 89 21.93 6.84 3.76
N LEU A 90 21.51 7.52 2.68
CA LEU A 90 21.41 6.98 1.33
C LEU A 90 22.15 7.88 0.33
N ASP A 91 22.81 7.29 -0.65
CA ASP A 91 23.32 8.00 -1.83
C ASP A 91 22.14 8.35 -2.76
N PRO A 92 21.81 9.65 -2.94
CA PRO A 92 20.70 10.07 -3.80
C PRO A 92 20.84 9.63 -5.26
N GLU A 93 22.06 9.44 -5.75
CA GLU A 93 22.29 9.09 -7.17
C GLU A 93 22.16 7.58 -7.44
N ARG A 94 22.54 6.75 -6.48
CA ARG A 94 22.66 5.30 -6.65
C ARG A 94 21.56 4.51 -5.92
N GLN A 95 21.04 5.06 -4.83
CA GLN A 95 20.14 4.34 -3.92
C GLN A 95 18.73 4.94 -3.87
N VAL A 96 18.42 5.96 -4.68
CA VAL A 96 17.11 6.63 -4.67
C VAL A 96 16.58 6.78 -6.09
N LEU A 97 15.41 6.20 -6.36
CA LEU A 97 14.73 6.29 -7.66
C LEU A 97 13.27 6.75 -7.49
N PRO A 98 12.93 7.99 -7.87
CA PRO A 98 11.55 8.46 -7.97
C PRO A 98 10.71 7.68 -8.98
N LEU A 99 9.44 7.42 -8.62
CA LEU A 99 8.49 6.57 -9.33
C LEU A 99 7.16 7.28 -9.57
N LEU A 100 6.44 6.92 -10.64
CA LEU A 100 5.06 7.33 -10.92
C LEU A 100 4.05 6.66 -9.94
N GLY A 101 4.29 6.88 -8.63
CA GLY A 101 3.71 6.14 -7.52
C GLY A 101 4.44 4.81 -7.31
N SER A 102 4.42 4.27 -6.08
CA SER A 102 5.13 3.02 -5.75
C SER A 102 4.65 1.82 -6.59
N LYS A 103 3.37 1.77 -6.96
CA LYS A 103 2.78 0.62 -7.67
C LYS A 103 3.52 0.25 -8.97
N GLU A 104 3.99 1.22 -9.75
CA GLU A 104 4.76 0.92 -10.97
C GLU A 104 6.09 0.24 -10.63
N GLY A 105 6.76 0.74 -9.58
CA GLY A 105 8.03 0.19 -9.12
C GLY A 105 7.91 -1.26 -8.64
N LEU A 106 6.79 -1.60 -7.95
CA LEU A 106 6.51 -2.98 -7.52
C LEU A 106 6.45 -3.93 -8.73
N HIS A 107 5.78 -3.52 -9.82
CA HIS A 107 5.72 -4.29 -11.06
C HIS A 107 7.07 -4.35 -11.77
N HIS A 108 7.70 -3.20 -11.96
CA HIS A 108 8.95 -3.10 -12.71
C HIS A 108 10.10 -3.83 -12.02
N LEU A 109 10.20 -3.76 -10.68
CA LEU A 109 11.19 -4.53 -9.93
C LEU A 109 10.97 -6.03 -10.12
N THR A 110 9.73 -6.49 -9.98
CA THR A 110 9.40 -7.91 -10.17
C THR A 110 9.76 -8.37 -11.58
N LEU A 111 9.41 -7.60 -12.63
CA LEU A 111 9.77 -7.92 -14.01
C LEU A 111 11.29 -7.89 -14.25
N ALA A 112 12.03 -7.07 -13.51
CA ALA A 112 13.49 -6.98 -13.66
C ALA A 112 14.26 -8.14 -13.03
N PHE A 113 13.69 -8.79 -11.98
CA PHE A 113 14.43 -9.77 -11.17
C PHE A 113 13.81 -11.18 -11.13
N VAL A 114 12.63 -11.39 -11.71
CA VAL A 114 11.93 -12.68 -11.71
C VAL A 114 11.88 -13.26 -13.11
N ASN A 115 12.40 -14.48 -13.26
CA ASN A 115 12.31 -15.27 -14.48
C ASN A 115 11.13 -16.25 -14.40
N PRO A 116 10.69 -16.82 -15.55
CA PRO A 116 9.75 -17.92 -15.54
C PRO A 116 10.25 -19.11 -14.68
N GLY A 117 9.40 -19.54 -13.72
CA GLY A 117 9.71 -20.63 -12.78
C GLY A 117 10.42 -20.21 -11.49
N ASP A 118 10.88 -18.97 -11.37
CA ASP A 118 11.35 -18.42 -10.09
C ASP A 118 10.17 -18.26 -9.10
N ILE A 119 10.44 -18.42 -7.81
CA ILE A 119 9.41 -18.25 -6.76
C ILE A 119 9.48 -16.84 -6.19
N VAL A 120 8.31 -16.24 -5.99
CA VAL A 120 8.12 -14.98 -5.26
C VAL A 120 7.36 -15.27 -3.97
N LEU A 121 7.96 -14.95 -2.82
CA LEU A 121 7.34 -15.07 -1.50
C LEU A 121 6.42 -13.87 -1.28
N VAL A 122 5.12 -14.12 -1.10
CA VAL A 122 4.09 -13.08 -1.04
C VAL A 122 3.19 -13.31 0.16
N PRO A 123 2.98 -12.30 1.04
CA PRO A 123 2.01 -12.40 2.13
C PRO A 123 0.59 -12.73 1.62
N ASP A 124 -0.20 -13.42 2.45
CA ASP A 124 -1.62 -13.68 2.21
C ASP A 124 -2.41 -13.46 3.51
N PRO A 125 -3.30 -12.46 3.62
CA PRO A 125 -3.71 -11.52 2.58
C PRO A 125 -2.64 -10.47 2.24
N CYS A 126 -2.71 -9.87 1.05
CA CYS A 126 -1.79 -8.82 0.63
C CYS A 126 -2.39 -7.86 -0.40
N TYR A 127 -1.69 -6.77 -0.67
CA TYR A 127 -2.01 -5.92 -1.80
C TYR A 127 -1.87 -6.71 -3.11
N PRO A 128 -2.94 -6.80 -3.96
CA PRO A 128 -2.99 -7.72 -5.11
C PRO A 128 -1.83 -7.58 -6.11
N THR A 129 -1.18 -6.42 -6.10
CA THR A 129 -0.08 -6.10 -7.03
C THR A 129 1.10 -7.08 -6.92
N TYR A 130 1.44 -7.57 -5.72
CA TYR A 130 2.59 -8.46 -5.55
C TYR A 130 2.38 -9.79 -6.30
N ARG A 131 1.20 -10.41 -6.15
CA ARG A 131 0.83 -11.64 -6.88
C ARG A 131 0.76 -11.39 -8.38
N THR A 132 0.09 -10.32 -8.80
CA THR A 132 -0.09 -10.00 -10.21
C THR A 132 1.24 -9.74 -10.90
N ALA A 133 2.16 -9.01 -10.25
CA ALA A 133 3.49 -8.75 -10.81
C ALA A 133 4.30 -10.05 -10.99
N ALA A 134 4.28 -10.96 -10.00
CA ALA A 134 4.93 -12.26 -10.09
C ALA A 134 4.40 -13.09 -11.27
N LEU A 135 3.07 -13.18 -11.43
CA LEU A 135 2.44 -13.91 -12.54
C LEU A 135 2.75 -13.29 -13.91
N LEU A 136 2.80 -11.95 -14.01
CA LEU A 136 3.16 -11.25 -15.24
C LEU A 136 4.63 -11.49 -15.63
N ALA A 137 5.51 -11.62 -14.65
CA ALA A 137 6.91 -11.98 -14.88
C ALA A 137 7.09 -13.46 -15.27
N GLY A 138 6.05 -14.31 -15.16
CA GLY A 138 6.11 -15.74 -15.39
C GLY A 138 6.56 -16.54 -14.16
N GLY A 139 6.75 -15.89 -13.03
CA GLY A 139 7.11 -16.49 -11.75
C GLY A 139 5.94 -17.24 -11.10
N GLU A 140 6.28 -17.99 -10.05
CA GLU A 140 5.35 -18.71 -9.19
C GLU A 140 5.21 -17.99 -7.84
N VAL A 141 3.99 -17.94 -7.30
CA VAL A 141 3.71 -17.31 -6.01
C VAL A 141 3.71 -18.37 -4.92
N TYR A 142 4.55 -18.20 -3.91
CA TYR A 142 4.44 -18.92 -2.66
C TYR A 142 3.81 -18.01 -1.60
N ALA A 143 2.60 -18.38 -1.15
CA ALA A 143 1.84 -17.59 -0.17
C ALA A 143 2.41 -17.80 1.24
N LEU A 144 2.62 -16.69 1.95
CA LEU A 144 2.98 -16.64 3.36
C LEU A 144 1.74 -16.23 4.16
N PRO A 145 1.05 -17.14 4.84
CA PRO A 145 -0.17 -16.82 5.57
C PRO A 145 0.06 -15.77 6.66
N LEU A 146 -0.76 -14.71 6.66
CA LEU A 146 -0.81 -13.72 7.72
C LEU A 146 -2.01 -14.03 8.61
N LYS A 147 -1.75 -14.63 9.76
CA LYS A 147 -2.79 -15.08 10.70
C LYS A 147 -2.83 -14.16 11.93
N GLU A 148 -4.01 -14.05 12.52
CA GLU A 148 -4.24 -13.20 13.70
C GLU A 148 -3.39 -13.65 14.90
N GLU A 149 -3.22 -14.96 15.11
CA GLU A 149 -2.39 -15.53 16.17
C GLU A 149 -0.92 -15.11 16.08
N ASN A 150 -0.42 -14.79 14.88
CA ASN A 150 0.93 -14.27 14.63
C ASN A 150 0.93 -12.75 14.38
N GLU A 151 -0.08 -12.04 14.87
CA GLU A 151 -0.19 -10.59 14.71
C GLU A 151 -0.19 -10.14 13.23
N PHE A 152 -0.61 -11.00 12.31
CA PHE A 152 -0.52 -10.83 10.86
C PHE A 152 0.92 -10.61 10.36
N LEU A 153 1.91 -11.18 11.03
CA LEU A 153 3.29 -11.31 10.55
C LEU A 153 3.47 -12.69 9.91
N PRO A 154 4.18 -12.81 8.78
CA PRO A 154 4.46 -14.11 8.18
C PRO A 154 5.47 -14.88 9.04
N ASP A 155 5.29 -16.18 9.09
CA ASP A 155 6.27 -17.08 9.69
C ASP A 155 7.44 -17.30 8.72
N LEU A 156 8.53 -16.58 8.97
CA LEU A 156 9.73 -16.63 8.15
C LEU A 156 10.64 -17.84 8.46
N GLU A 157 10.46 -18.47 9.62
CA GLU A 157 11.32 -19.54 10.10
C GLU A 157 10.92 -20.90 9.52
N HIS A 158 9.64 -21.09 9.18
CA HIS A 158 9.11 -22.37 8.69
C HIS A 158 8.88 -22.41 7.16
N ILE A 159 9.48 -21.50 6.40
CA ILE A 159 9.45 -21.57 4.94
C ILE A 159 10.26 -22.81 4.48
N PRO A 160 9.68 -23.73 3.68
CA PRO A 160 10.39 -24.93 3.26
C PRO A 160 11.68 -24.61 2.51
N ARG A 161 12.76 -25.33 2.82
CA ARG A 161 14.09 -25.11 2.22
C ARG A 161 14.06 -25.17 0.68
N GLY A 162 13.27 -26.09 0.09
CA GLY A 162 13.14 -26.23 -1.36
C GLY A 162 12.47 -25.02 -2.02
N ILE A 163 11.61 -24.28 -1.27
CA ILE A 163 11.01 -23.02 -1.72
C ILE A 163 12.06 -21.92 -1.67
N LEU A 164 12.78 -21.78 -0.55
CA LEU A 164 13.82 -20.77 -0.36
C LEU A 164 14.94 -20.86 -1.41
N GLN A 165 15.31 -22.08 -1.85
CA GLN A 165 16.32 -22.29 -2.88
C GLN A 165 15.92 -21.75 -4.27
N LYS A 166 14.63 -21.64 -4.56
CA LYS A 166 14.07 -21.14 -5.82
C LYS A 166 13.51 -19.72 -5.71
N ALA A 167 13.38 -19.20 -4.48
CA ALA A 167 12.84 -17.89 -4.25
C ALA A 167 13.82 -16.78 -4.71
N ARG A 168 13.27 -15.71 -5.27
CA ARG A 168 14.01 -14.53 -5.72
C ARG A 168 13.65 -13.30 -4.92
N LEU A 169 12.34 -13.08 -4.67
CA LEU A 169 11.83 -11.92 -3.97
C LEU A 169 11.07 -12.36 -2.71
N LEU A 170 11.20 -11.57 -1.65
CA LEU A 170 10.34 -11.61 -0.47
C LEU A 170 9.63 -10.26 -0.36
N TRP A 171 8.31 -10.23 -0.55
CA TRP A 171 7.50 -9.04 -0.32
C TRP A 171 7.04 -8.94 1.13
N LEU A 172 7.20 -7.75 1.72
CA LEU A 172 6.64 -7.36 3.02
C LEU A 172 5.94 -6.01 2.87
N ASN A 173 4.91 -5.77 3.69
CA ASN A 173 4.19 -4.49 3.69
C ASN A 173 3.74 -4.15 5.12
N TYR A 174 4.40 -3.18 5.76
CA TYR A 174 4.07 -2.73 7.12
C TYR A 174 4.27 -1.21 7.27
N PRO A 175 3.29 -0.46 7.85
CA PRO A 175 1.95 -0.91 8.24
C PRO A 175 1.19 -1.53 7.07
N ASN A 176 0.44 -2.60 7.36
CA ASN A 176 -0.06 -3.53 6.35
C ASN A 176 -1.38 -3.10 5.71
N ASN A 177 -1.49 -3.31 4.42
CA ASN A 177 -2.73 -3.34 3.68
C ASN A 177 -3.02 -4.81 3.26
N PRO A 178 -4.09 -5.46 3.75
CA PRO A 178 -5.30 -4.85 4.29
C PRO A 178 -5.43 -4.79 5.81
N THR A 179 -4.58 -5.48 6.59
CA THR A 179 -4.84 -5.85 7.99
C THR A 179 -4.66 -4.70 9.00
N GLY A 180 -3.95 -3.61 8.62
CA GLY A 180 -3.57 -2.56 9.55
C GLY A 180 -2.52 -2.98 10.59
N ALA A 181 -1.98 -4.19 10.47
CA ALA A 181 -0.92 -4.72 11.33
C ALA A 181 0.38 -3.94 11.14
N VAL A 182 1.23 -4.02 12.15
CA VAL A 182 2.51 -3.30 12.21
C VAL A 182 3.67 -4.27 12.49
N ALA A 183 4.88 -3.87 12.12
CA ALA A 183 6.08 -4.66 12.36
C ALA A 183 7.06 -3.93 13.27
N THR A 184 7.94 -4.67 13.94
CA THR A 184 9.03 -4.15 14.76
C THR A 184 10.37 -4.23 14.02
N LEU A 185 11.39 -3.52 14.52
CA LEU A 185 12.76 -3.69 14.02
C LEU A 185 13.24 -5.13 14.15
N ALA A 186 12.93 -5.81 15.27
CA ALA A 186 13.30 -7.20 15.48
C ALA A 186 12.72 -8.16 14.42
N PHE A 187 11.50 -7.89 13.92
CA PHE A 187 10.95 -8.63 12.79
C PHE A 187 11.72 -8.37 11.50
N PHE A 188 12.08 -7.10 11.23
CA PHE A 188 12.89 -6.76 10.05
C PHE A 188 14.32 -7.33 10.13
N GLU A 189 14.93 -7.42 11.32
CA GLU A 189 16.22 -8.11 11.50
C GLU A 189 16.14 -9.57 11.02
N LYS A 190 15.08 -10.29 11.41
CA LYS A 190 14.85 -11.68 10.94
C LYS A 190 14.68 -11.73 9.43
N ALA A 191 13.92 -10.80 8.85
CA ALA A 191 13.68 -10.76 7.39
C ALA A 191 14.97 -10.46 6.61
N VAL A 192 15.80 -9.52 7.08
CA VAL A 192 17.10 -9.19 6.48
C VAL A 192 18.07 -10.38 6.61
N ALA A 193 18.12 -11.04 7.76
CA ALA A 193 18.95 -12.24 7.97
C ALA A 193 18.53 -13.38 7.01
N LEU A 194 17.23 -13.60 6.84
CA LEU A 194 16.70 -14.59 5.87
C LEU A 194 17.13 -14.23 4.44
N ALA A 195 16.94 -12.96 4.04
CA ALA A 195 17.29 -12.48 2.71
C ALA A 195 18.78 -12.68 2.40
N ARG A 196 19.67 -12.33 3.33
CA ARG A 196 21.12 -12.58 3.21
C ARG A 196 21.45 -14.06 3.07
N ARG A 197 20.88 -14.90 3.94
CA ARG A 197 21.15 -16.33 3.97
C ARG A 197 20.78 -17.04 2.68
N TRP A 198 19.69 -16.62 2.02
CA TRP A 198 19.14 -17.30 0.85
C TRP A 198 19.30 -16.49 -0.45
N ASN A 199 20.06 -15.41 -0.43
CA ASN A 199 20.24 -14.50 -1.58
C ASN A 199 18.92 -14.05 -2.19
N LEU A 200 17.98 -13.62 -1.33
CA LEU A 200 16.69 -13.06 -1.71
C LEU A 200 16.81 -11.53 -1.78
N LEU A 201 16.11 -10.90 -2.71
CA LEU A 201 15.86 -9.47 -2.64
C LEU A 201 14.63 -9.23 -1.76
N LEU A 202 14.84 -8.61 -0.61
CA LEU A 202 13.78 -8.20 0.32
C LEU A 202 13.13 -6.90 -0.18
N CYS A 203 11.83 -6.95 -0.47
CA CYS A 203 11.06 -5.83 -0.98
C CYS A 203 10.05 -5.39 0.09
N HIS A 204 10.25 -4.22 0.69
CA HIS A 204 9.34 -3.66 1.69
C HIS A 204 8.51 -2.53 1.08
N ASP A 205 7.20 -2.75 0.91
CA ASP A 205 6.25 -1.70 0.49
C ASP A 205 5.75 -0.95 1.72
N ALA A 206 6.22 0.29 1.91
CA ALA A 206 6.08 1.07 3.13
C ALA A 206 5.37 2.45 2.94
N PRO A 207 4.23 2.52 2.22
CA PRO A 207 3.57 3.80 1.95
C PRO A 207 2.85 4.38 3.18
N TYR A 208 2.68 3.60 4.25
CA TYR A 208 1.91 3.99 5.44
C TYR A 208 2.77 4.35 6.64
N THR A 209 4.09 4.52 6.49
CA THR A 209 5.02 4.77 7.61
C THR A 209 4.69 6.01 8.44
N ASP A 210 4.02 7.01 7.86
CA ASP A 210 3.54 8.20 8.56
C ASP A 210 2.03 8.19 8.84
N VAL A 211 1.36 7.07 8.61
CA VAL A 211 -0.05 6.87 8.96
C VAL A 211 -0.13 5.86 10.10
N THR A 212 0.11 6.36 11.31
CA THR A 212 0.23 5.55 12.53
C THR A 212 -0.57 6.15 13.67
N TYR A 213 -0.94 5.33 14.65
CA TYR A 213 -1.84 5.67 15.74
C TYR A 213 -1.28 5.20 17.08
N ASP A 214 -1.85 5.70 18.18
CA ASP A 214 -1.63 5.23 19.54
C ASP A 214 -0.14 5.22 19.96
N GLY A 215 0.65 6.19 19.45
CA GLY A 215 2.08 6.32 19.76
C GLY A 215 3.01 5.36 18.99
N TYR A 216 2.47 4.49 18.15
CA TYR A 216 3.31 3.64 17.32
C TYR A 216 4.10 4.45 16.29
N VAL A 217 5.38 4.14 16.14
CA VAL A 217 6.30 4.74 15.18
C VAL A 217 6.79 3.65 14.24
N ALA A 218 6.34 3.70 12.99
CA ALA A 218 6.73 2.69 12.00
C ALA A 218 8.23 2.77 11.69
N PRO A 219 8.97 1.65 11.75
CA PRO A 219 10.36 1.58 11.33
C PRO A 219 10.49 1.43 9.81
N SER A 220 11.67 1.75 9.29
CA SER A 220 12.11 1.36 7.95
C SER A 220 12.96 0.09 8.04
N VAL A 221 12.82 -0.82 7.06
CA VAL A 221 13.72 -1.98 6.97
C VAL A 221 15.18 -1.57 6.78
N LEU A 222 15.40 -0.40 6.16
CA LEU A 222 16.74 0.15 5.93
C LEU A 222 17.46 0.63 7.20
N GLN A 223 16.77 0.69 8.35
CA GLN A 223 17.40 0.95 9.64
C GLN A 223 18.25 -0.25 10.14
N ILE A 224 18.01 -1.44 9.63
CA ILE A 224 18.77 -2.63 9.99
C ILE A 224 20.18 -2.53 9.36
N PRO A 225 21.25 -2.68 10.13
CA PRO A 225 22.60 -2.59 9.60
C PRO A 225 22.85 -3.53 8.41
N GLY A 226 23.30 -2.96 7.30
CA GLY A 226 23.53 -3.66 6.04
C GLY A 226 22.27 -4.09 5.28
N ALA A 227 21.06 -3.68 5.68
CA ALA A 227 19.83 -4.01 4.95
C ALA A 227 19.88 -3.50 3.50
N ALA A 228 20.51 -2.35 3.24
CA ALA A 228 20.68 -1.83 1.89
C ALA A 228 21.48 -2.73 0.93
N GLU A 229 22.15 -3.76 1.44
CA GLU A 229 22.82 -4.78 0.61
C GLU A 229 21.84 -5.80 0.01
N VAL A 230 20.69 -6.02 0.65
CA VAL A 230 19.73 -7.08 0.27
C VAL A 230 18.29 -6.59 0.19
N ALA A 231 18.00 -5.32 0.45
CA ALA A 231 16.64 -4.81 0.52
C ALA A 231 16.41 -3.58 -0.37
N VAL A 232 15.18 -3.49 -0.89
CA VAL A 232 14.61 -2.28 -1.48
C VAL A 232 13.33 -1.93 -0.73
N GLU A 233 13.24 -0.69 -0.26
CA GLU A 233 12.03 -0.13 0.33
C GLU A 233 11.32 0.77 -0.67
N PHE A 234 10.00 0.61 -0.78
CA PHE A 234 9.13 1.46 -1.58
C PHE A 234 8.33 2.37 -0.67
N ASN A 235 8.40 3.66 -0.90
CA ASN A 235 7.59 4.63 -0.20
C ASN A 235 6.75 5.45 -1.19
N SER A 236 5.73 6.15 -0.68
CA SER A 236 4.82 6.90 -1.53
C SER A 236 4.23 8.12 -0.80
N LEU A 237 4.25 9.26 -1.47
CA LEU A 237 3.60 10.48 -0.97
C LEU A 237 2.06 10.40 -1.05
N SER A 238 1.53 9.36 -1.70
CA SER A 238 0.09 9.13 -1.82
C SER A 238 -0.62 9.09 -0.47
N LYS A 239 0.03 8.53 0.58
CA LYS A 239 -0.57 8.31 1.90
C LYS A 239 0.01 9.24 2.96
N SER A 240 1.33 9.35 2.98
CA SER A 240 2.06 10.19 3.95
C SER A 240 1.76 11.68 3.79
N HIS A 241 1.54 12.14 2.55
CA HIS A 241 1.39 13.58 2.21
C HIS A 241 0.04 13.90 1.53
N ASN A 242 -0.93 12.97 1.55
CA ASN A 242 -2.25 13.13 0.89
C ASN A 242 -2.15 13.45 -0.62
N MET A 243 -1.14 12.92 -1.30
CA MET A 243 -0.86 13.20 -2.72
C MET A 243 -1.21 12.00 -3.62
N ALA A 244 -2.29 11.26 -3.33
CA ALA A 244 -2.61 10.02 -4.03
C ALA A 244 -2.77 10.20 -5.56
N GLY A 245 -3.44 11.26 -5.99
CA GLY A 245 -3.64 11.60 -7.41
C GLY A 245 -2.40 12.14 -8.12
N TRP A 246 -1.39 12.60 -7.37
CA TRP A 246 -0.17 13.21 -7.93
C TRP A 246 0.83 12.19 -8.46
N ARG A 247 0.68 10.93 -8.08
CA ARG A 247 1.48 9.81 -8.55
C ARG A 247 2.99 9.97 -8.27
N VAL A 248 3.37 10.24 -7.01
CA VAL A 248 4.77 10.28 -6.59
C VAL A 248 5.05 9.18 -5.58
N GLY A 249 6.02 8.33 -5.90
CA GLY A 249 6.61 7.32 -5.02
C GLY A 249 8.13 7.30 -5.19
N VAL A 250 8.77 6.38 -4.48
CA VAL A 250 10.22 6.20 -4.53
C VAL A 250 10.57 4.75 -4.21
N ALA A 251 11.62 4.24 -4.83
CA ALA A 251 12.35 3.05 -4.42
C ALA A 251 13.71 3.46 -3.85
N LEU A 252 14.10 2.85 -2.72
CA LEU A 252 15.33 3.18 -2.01
C LEU A 252 16.02 1.90 -1.51
N GLY A 253 17.35 1.89 -1.46
CA GLY A 253 18.13 0.81 -0.85
C GLY A 253 19.16 0.21 -1.77
N ASN A 254 19.08 -1.10 -2.06
CA ASN A 254 20.10 -1.83 -2.82
C ASN A 254 20.39 -1.21 -4.19
N GLU A 255 21.66 -0.85 -4.46
CA GLU A 255 22.07 -0.13 -5.67
C GLU A 255 21.84 -0.92 -6.95
N GLU A 256 22.11 -2.22 -6.93
CA GLU A 256 21.91 -3.09 -8.10
C GLU A 256 20.44 -3.25 -8.42
N ALA A 257 19.60 -3.38 -7.38
CA ALA A 257 18.15 -3.43 -7.53
C ALA A 257 17.58 -2.11 -8.06
N ILE A 258 18.09 -0.96 -7.59
CA ILE A 258 17.73 0.37 -8.11
C ILE A 258 18.16 0.51 -9.57
N ALA A 259 19.36 0.07 -9.94
CA ALA A 259 19.83 0.10 -11.32
C ALA A 259 18.99 -0.80 -12.25
N GLY A 260 18.66 -2.02 -11.78
CA GLY A 260 17.78 -2.96 -12.50
C GLY A 260 16.38 -2.39 -12.72
N LEU A 261 15.80 -1.81 -11.66
CA LEU A 261 14.49 -1.14 -11.70
C LEU A 261 14.52 0.06 -12.68
N LEU A 262 15.56 0.89 -12.63
CA LEU A 262 15.73 2.01 -13.56
C LEU A 262 15.82 1.52 -15.01
N ARG A 263 16.57 0.45 -15.27
CA ARG A 263 16.67 -0.14 -16.61
C ARG A 263 15.30 -0.58 -17.13
N MET A 264 14.47 -1.20 -16.30
CA MET A 264 13.10 -1.57 -16.67
C MET A 264 12.23 -0.34 -16.88
N LYS A 265 12.22 0.60 -15.92
CA LYS A 265 11.45 1.83 -15.95
C LYS A 265 11.73 2.68 -17.21
N SER A 266 12.99 2.87 -17.57
CA SER A 266 13.38 3.70 -18.72
C SER A 266 12.92 3.16 -20.07
N ASN A 267 12.50 1.88 -20.14
CA ASN A 267 11.91 1.28 -21.33
C ASN A 267 10.37 1.31 -21.34
N VAL A 268 9.73 1.84 -20.28
CA VAL A 268 8.27 1.82 -20.10
C VAL A 268 7.68 3.22 -20.01
N ASP A 269 8.32 4.14 -19.28
CA ASP A 269 7.83 5.51 -19.09
C ASP A 269 8.91 6.56 -19.30
N SER A 270 8.51 7.83 -19.29
CA SER A 270 9.42 8.98 -19.49
C SER A 270 9.59 9.83 -18.23
N GLY A 271 9.21 9.32 -17.08
CA GLY A 271 9.39 9.99 -15.79
C GLY A 271 8.20 10.86 -15.35
N ILE A 272 8.34 11.49 -14.18
CA ILE A 272 7.30 12.29 -13.53
C ILE A 272 7.39 13.74 -14.04
N PHE A 273 6.26 14.38 -14.33
CA PHE A 273 6.20 15.79 -14.74
C PHE A 273 6.95 16.71 -13.77
N LEU A 274 7.84 17.57 -14.31
CA LEU A 274 8.78 18.36 -13.51
C LEU A 274 8.13 19.19 -12.39
N PRO A 275 7.00 19.89 -12.60
CA PRO A 275 6.32 20.61 -11.54
C PRO A 275 5.84 19.72 -10.39
N ILE A 276 5.44 18.49 -10.67
CA ILE A 276 5.06 17.53 -9.62
C ILE A 276 6.30 17.10 -8.82
N GLN A 277 7.45 16.89 -9.46
CA GLN A 277 8.68 16.55 -8.76
C GLN A 277 9.15 17.68 -7.83
N HIS A 278 9.08 18.92 -8.29
CA HIS A 278 9.40 20.08 -7.46
C HIS A 278 8.46 20.19 -6.25
N ALA A 279 7.15 20.13 -6.47
CA ALA A 279 6.17 20.18 -5.39
C ALA A 279 6.32 19.00 -4.40
N ALA A 280 6.71 17.82 -4.88
CA ALA A 280 7.00 16.66 -4.03
C ALA A 280 8.26 16.89 -3.16
N ALA A 281 9.31 17.52 -3.71
CA ALA A 281 10.48 17.91 -2.93
C ALA A 281 10.13 18.94 -1.85
N VAL A 282 9.26 19.92 -2.17
CA VAL A 282 8.72 20.87 -1.17
C VAL A 282 7.93 20.14 -0.09
N ALA A 283 7.08 19.17 -0.46
CA ALA A 283 6.30 18.39 0.48
C ALA A 283 7.21 17.65 1.48
N LEU A 284 8.24 16.97 0.99
CA LEU A 284 9.19 16.23 1.83
C LEU A 284 9.98 17.12 2.79
N ARG A 285 10.28 18.38 2.39
CA ARG A 285 11.03 19.34 3.22
C ARG A 285 10.16 20.05 4.24
N GLN A 286 8.89 20.32 3.89
CA GLN A 286 7.99 21.17 4.70
C GLN A 286 7.01 20.41 5.56
N ILE A 287 6.97 19.05 5.47
CA ILE A 287 6.07 18.29 6.32
C ILE A 287 6.55 18.40 7.78
N GLU A 288 5.70 18.99 8.61
CA GLU A 288 5.92 19.11 10.04
C GLU A 288 5.25 17.96 10.79
N ARG A 289 5.88 17.51 11.87
CA ARG A 289 5.34 16.46 12.73
C ARG A 289 3.92 16.79 13.22
N ASP A 290 3.65 18.04 13.54
CA ASP A 290 2.34 18.48 14.02
C ASP A 290 1.24 18.30 12.99
N TRP A 291 1.53 18.52 11.70
CA TRP A 291 0.55 18.27 10.64
C TRP A 291 0.24 16.77 10.53
N ILE A 292 1.27 15.91 10.60
CA ILE A 292 1.10 14.45 10.60
C ILE A 292 0.22 14.02 11.78
N LEU A 293 0.51 14.51 12.98
CA LEU A 293 -0.23 14.17 14.20
C LEU A 293 -1.70 14.62 14.11
N LYS A 294 -1.98 15.85 13.65
CA LYS A 294 -3.35 16.35 13.46
C LYS A 294 -4.13 15.52 12.44
N ARG A 295 -3.53 15.18 11.31
CA ARG A 295 -4.13 14.31 10.29
C ARG A 295 -4.39 12.91 10.85
N ASN A 296 -3.43 12.32 11.53
CA ASN A 296 -3.56 10.98 12.09
C ASN A 296 -4.61 10.92 13.21
N ALA A 297 -4.79 12.01 13.99
CA ALA A 297 -5.86 12.11 14.97
C ALA A 297 -7.26 12.04 14.32
N ILE A 298 -7.44 12.63 13.13
CA ILE A 298 -8.70 12.51 12.37
C ILE A 298 -8.94 11.04 11.97
N TYR A 299 -7.93 10.36 11.44
CA TYR A 299 -8.06 8.95 11.07
C TYR A 299 -8.26 8.04 12.30
N ALA A 300 -7.60 8.32 13.42
CA ALA A 300 -7.81 7.59 14.67
C ALA A 300 -9.27 7.71 15.17
N ARG A 301 -9.87 8.91 15.13
CA ARG A 301 -11.28 9.10 15.45
C ARG A 301 -12.20 8.29 14.54
N ARG A 302 -11.96 8.30 13.23
CA ARG A 302 -12.74 7.50 12.26
C ARG A 302 -12.59 6.01 12.50
N ARG A 303 -11.37 5.55 12.79
CA ARG A 303 -11.09 4.18 13.20
C ARG A 303 -11.94 3.80 14.41
N ASP A 304 -11.94 4.63 15.44
CA ASP A 304 -12.62 4.33 16.71
C ASP A 304 -14.15 4.25 16.53
N LEU A 305 -14.74 5.11 15.70
CA LEU A 305 -16.15 5.03 15.30
C LEU A 305 -16.48 3.71 14.57
N ILE A 306 -15.61 3.27 13.69
CA ILE A 306 -15.80 2.00 12.98
C ILE A 306 -15.68 0.82 13.95
N LEU A 307 -14.65 0.80 14.82
CA LEU A 307 -14.44 -0.26 15.81
C LEU A 307 -15.63 -0.38 16.76
N GLU A 308 -16.12 0.75 17.30
CA GLU A 308 -17.30 0.78 18.17
C GLU A 308 -18.54 0.22 17.47
N THR A 309 -18.74 0.55 16.19
CA THR A 309 -19.87 0.03 15.42
C THR A 309 -19.74 -1.46 15.15
N MET A 310 -18.56 -1.92 14.75
CA MET A 310 -18.31 -3.35 14.51
C MET A 310 -18.51 -4.19 15.77
N ASP A 311 -18.00 -3.72 16.92
CA ASP A 311 -18.20 -4.38 18.21
C ASP A 311 -19.70 -4.47 18.57
N ALA A 312 -20.43 -3.37 18.43
CA ALA A 312 -21.87 -3.31 18.71
C ALA A 312 -22.72 -4.28 17.86
N ILE A 313 -22.23 -4.70 16.71
CA ILE A 313 -22.89 -5.65 15.80
C ILE A 313 -22.28 -7.06 15.86
N GLY A 314 -21.39 -7.31 16.84
CA GLY A 314 -20.76 -8.62 17.04
C GLY A 314 -19.67 -8.98 16.03
N VAL A 315 -19.15 -8.00 15.27
CA VAL A 315 -18.05 -8.19 14.33
C VAL A 315 -16.71 -8.00 15.04
N LYS A 316 -15.88 -9.04 15.04
CA LYS A 316 -14.58 -8.99 15.70
C LYS A 316 -13.57 -8.15 14.88
N THR A 317 -12.91 -7.22 15.55
CA THR A 317 -11.88 -6.39 14.94
C THR A 317 -10.67 -6.31 15.85
N ARG A 318 -9.47 -6.33 15.24
CA ARG A 318 -8.26 -5.91 15.94
C ARG A 318 -8.08 -4.41 15.73
N ARG A 319 -7.69 -3.67 16.78
CA ARG A 319 -7.40 -2.23 16.70
C ARG A 319 -6.14 -2.00 15.86
N PRO A 320 -6.23 -1.40 14.65
CA PRO A 320 -5.05 -1.14 13.83
C PRO A 320 -4.22 0.00 14.43
N GLN A 321 -2.89 -0.18 14.44
CA GLN A 321 -1.94 0.85 14.86
C GLN A 321 -1.33 1.62 13.68
N GLY A 322 -1.67 1.25 12.45
CA GLY A 322 -1.22 1.93 11.25
C GLY A 322 -2.09 1.65 10.03
N ALA A 323 -1.72 2.22 8.91
CA ALA A 323 -2.43 2.24 7.64
C ALA A 323 -3.80 2.96 7.69
N LEU A 324 -4.60 2.85 6.64
CA LEU A 324 -5.89 3.54 6.48
C LEU A 324 -7.07 2.55 6.55
N TYR A 325 -6.94 1.45 7.32
CA TYR A 325 -7.90 0.35 7.25
C TYR A 325 -8.22 -0.23 8.61
N VAL A 326 -9.48 -0.63 8.76
CA VAL A 326 -9.92 -1.62 9.73
C VAL A 326 -10.14 -2.93 8.99
N TRP A 327 -9.55 -4.02 9.50
CA TRP A 327 -9.72 -5.38 9.05
C TRP A 327 -10.68 -6.09 9.99
N ALA A 328 -11.87 -6.40 9.49
CA ALA A 328 -12.98 -6.88 10.30
C ALA A 328 -13.33 -8.32 9.93
N HIS A 329 -13.34 -9.23 10.91
CA HIS A 329 -13.79 -10.59 10.75
C HIS A 329 -15.32 -10.60 10.72
N VAL A 330 -15.90 -11.10 9.62
CA VAL A 330 -17.36 -11.06 9.41
C VAL A 330 -18.12 -11.96 10.41
N PRO A 331 -19.42 -11.70 10.64
CA PRO A 331 -20.24 -12.53 11.53
C PRO A 331 -20.33 -13.98 11.03
N ALA A 332 -20.53 -14.91 11.96
CA ALA A 332 -20.76 -16.31 11.62
C ALA A 332 -21.96 -16.46 10.65
N GLY A 333 -21.78 -17.30 9.63
CA GLY A 333 -22.78 -17.52 8.57
C GLY A 333 -22.60 -16.64 7.33
N PHE A 334 -21.64 -15.69 7.34
CA PHE A 334 -21.25 -14.93 6.16
C PHE A 334 -19.81 -15.24 5.75
N SER A 335 -19.54 -15.24 4.47
CA SER A 335 -18.21 -14.96 3.91
C SER A 335 -18.00 -13.45 3.82
N GLY A 336 -16.76 -12.99 3.66
CA GLY A 336 -16.45 -11.58 3.43
C GLY A 336 -17.15 -10.98 2.21
N ASP A 337 -17.26 -11.78 1.14
CA ASP A 337 -17.97 -11.38 -0.09
C ASP A 337 -19.47 -11.19 0.15
N GLU A 338 -20.12 -12.13 0.81
CA GLU A 338 -21.56 -12.07 1.14
C GLU A 338 -21.86 -10.92 2.10
N PHE A 339 -21.03 -10.72 3.10
CA PHE A 339 -21.22 -9.63 4.06
C PHE A 339 -21.03 -8.26 3.40
N ALA A 340 -20.00 -8.09 2.56
CA ALA A 340 -19.78 -6.85 1.84
C ALA A 340 -20.92 -6.54 0.85
N ASP A 341 -21.44 -7.55 0.16
CA ASP A 341 -22.56 -7.40 -0.78
C ASP A 341 -23.89 -7.08 -0.04
N TRP A 342 -24.11 -7.72 1.11
CA TRP A 342 -25.27 -7.47 1.97
C TRP A 342 -25.25 -6.03 2.51
N VAL A 343 -24.12 -5.55 3.06
CA VAL A 343 -23.97 -4.18 3.57
C VAL A 343 -24.14 -3.17 2.42
N LEU A 344 -23.56 -3.42 1.26
CA LEU A 344 -23.70 -2.55 0.09
C LEU A 344 -25.17 -2.44 -0.35
N THR A 345 -25.85 -3.57 -0.45
CA THR A 345 -27.22 -3.61 -0.98
C THR A 345 -28.24 -3.04 0.01
N LYS A 346 -28.08 -3.31 1.31
CA LYS A 346 -29.07 -2.95 2.33
C LYS A 346 -28.81 -1.57 2.97
N ALA A 347 -27.54 -1.18 3.13
CA ALA A 347 -27.17 0.09 3.78
C ALA A 347 -26.64 1.15 2.79
N GLY A 348 -26.32 0.78 1.55
CA GLY A 348 -25.63 1.68 0.63
C GLY A 348 -24.20 2.01 1.12
N VAL A 349 -23.53 1.08 1.80
CA VAL A 349 -22.16 1.26 2.27
C VAL A 349 -21.26 0.21 1.65
N SER A 350 -20.20 0.62 0.97
CA SER A 350 -19.30 -0.29 0.26
C SER A 350 -18.08 -0.61 1.12
N PHE A 351 -17.92 -1.89 1.50
CA PHE A 351 -16.68 -2.45 2.07
C PHE A 351 -15.94 -3.24 1.00
N ALA A 352 -14.61 -3.37 1.11
CA ALA A 352 -13.87 -4.24 0.22
C ALA A 352 -13.86 -5.68 0.78
N PRO A 353 -14.38 -6.69 0.04
CA PRO A 353 -14.28 -8.08 0.44
C PRO A 353 -12.83 -8.50 0.66
N GLY A 354 -12.57 -9.27 1.70
CA GLY A 354 -11.23 -9.71 2.03
C GLY A 354 -10.64 -10.71 1.04
N SER A 355 -11.49 -11.46 0.33
CA SER A 355 -11.10 -12.35 -0.77
C SER A 355 -10.30 -11.65 -1.88
N MET A 356 -10.50 -10.33 -2.06
CA MET A 356 -9.72 -9.50 -3.00
C MET A 356 -8.21 -9.45 -2.67
N TYR A 357 -7.84 -9.78 -1.43
CA TYR A 357 -6.46 -9.70 -0.93
C TYR A 357 -5.78 -11.05 -0.83
N GLY A 358 -6.54 -12.14 -0.92
CA GLY A 358 -6.01 -13.50 -0.84
C GLY A 358 -6.96 -14.47 -0.14
N SER A 359 -6.55 -15.74 -0.08
CA SER A 359 -7.37 -16.83 0.48
C SER A 359 -7.58 -16.69 1.98
N GLU A 360 -6.58 -16.21 2.73
CA GLU A 360 -6.67 -15.95 4.18
C GLU A 360 -7.58 -14.75 4.52
N GLY A 361 -7.99 -14.00 3.50
CA GLY A 361 -8.93 -12.89 3.65
C GLY A 361 -10.41 -13.27 3.51
N ARG A 362 -10.76 -14.55 3.22
CA ARG A 362 -12.13 -14.97 2.86
C ARG A 362 -13.19 -14.56 3.89
N ASP A 363 -12.85 -14.61 5.17
CA ASP A 363 -13.78 -14.36 6.28
C ASP A 363 -13.67 -12.94 6.84
N TYR A 364 -13.13 -12.02 6.03
CA TYR A 364 -12.88 -10.64 6.42
C TYR A 364 -13.44 -9.64 5.41
N VAL A 365 -13.63 -8.41 5.87
CA VAL A 365 -13.79 -7.22 5.02
C VAL A 365 -12.80 -6.14 5.43
N ARG A 366 -12.35 -5.35 4.45
CA ARG A 366 -11.54 -4.15 4.70
C ARG A 366 -12.39 -2.90 4.65
N ILE A 367 -12.34 -2.08 5.71
CA ILE A 367 -13.08 -0.83 5.86
C ILE A 367 -12.07 0.32 5.84
N SER A 368 -12.25 1.28 4.92
CA SER A 368 -11.34 2.43 4.75
C SER A 368 -11.64 3.58 5.70
N LEU A 369 -10.58 4.22 6.21
CA LEU A 369 -10.63 5.47 6.99
C LEU A 369 -10.58 6.73 6.10
N GLY A 370 -10.37 6.59 4.79
CA GLY A 370 -10.20 7.67 3.82
C GLY A 370 -11.53 8.24 3.31
N VAL A 371 -12.46 8.49 4.22
CA VAL A 371 -13.80 9.05 3.94
C VAL A 371 -14.05 10.19 4.93
N PRO A 372 -14.68 11.32 4.57
CA PRO A 372 -14.98 12.40 5.50
C PRO A 372 -15.70 11.91 6.76
N THR A 373 -15.41 12.53 7.90
CA THR A 373 -15.84 12.02 9.22
C THR A 373 -17.35 11.94 9.36
N ASP A 374 -18.07 12.92 8.86
CA ASP A 374 -19.54 12.95 8.79
C ASP A 374 -20.12 11.78 7.97
N ARG A 375 -19.48 11.46 6.85
CA ARG A 375 -19.88 10.30 6.03
C ARG A 375 -19.51 8.97 6.70
N VAL A 376 -18.42 8.90 7.47
CA VAL A 376 -18.13 7.71 8.31
C VAL A 376 -19.19 7.53 9.40
N GLU A 377 -19.57 8.60 10.10
CA GLU A 377 -20.64 8.58 11.12
C GLU A 377 -21.96 8.10 10.50
N GLU A 378 -22.33 8.63 9.35
CA GLU A 378 -23.52 8.21 8.60
C GLU A 378 -23.47 6.73 8.17
N ALA A 379 -22.33 6.30 7.60
CA ALA A 379 -22.14 4.91 7.19
C ALA A 379 -22.31 3.94 8.38
N MET A 380 -21.70 4.28 9.51
CA MET A 380 -21.79 3.46 10.72
C MET A 380 -23.21 3.43 11.30
N GLN A 381 -23.95 4.53 11.24
CA GLN A 381 -25.36 4.55 11.62
C GLN A 381 -26.21 3.67 10.70
N ARG A 382 -25.99 3.71 9.37
CA ARG A 382 -26.69 2.85 8.41
C ARG A 382 -26.42 1.37 8.66
N VAL A 383 -25.16 1.00 8.91
CA VAL A 383 -24.74 -0.37 9.19
C VAL A 383 -25.32 -0.87 10.51
N ARG A 384 -25.30 -0.05 11.58
CA ARG A 384 -25.86 -0.41 12.89
C ARG A 384 -27.36 -0.73 12.82
N LYS A 385 -28.12 -0.01 11.97
CA LYS A 385 -29.55 -0.25 11.78
C LYS A 385 -29.86 -1.59 11.11
N LEU A 386 -28.94 -2.16 10.33
CA LEU A 386 -29.19 -3.43 9.65
C LEU A 386 -29.37 -4.60 10.61
N ILE A 387 -28.73 -4.59 11.76
CA ILE A 387 -28.70 -5.72 12.70
C ILE A 387 -29.80 -5.58 13.75
N ILE A 388 -30.18 -4.36 14.11
CA ILE A 388 -31.30 -4.08 15.03
C ILE A 388 -32.65 -4.36 14.37
N GLY A 389 -32.75 -4.33 13.05
CA GLY A 389 -33.99 -4.59 12.29
C GLY A 389 -34.19 -6.03 11.82
N GLY A 390 -33.28 -6.96 12.13
CA GLY A 390 -33.27 -8.36 11.67
C GLY A 390 -33.57 -9.38 12.75
N SER A 391 -34.05 -8.96 13.96
CA SER A 391 -34.53 -9.85 15.04
C SER A 391 -36.04 -9.92 15.09
#